data_7cacaf2bd7417cd83ba43eef84db186c
#
_entry.id   7cacaf2bd7417cd83ba43eef84db186c
#
_cell.length_a   1.000
_cell.length_b   1.000
_cell.length_c   1.000
_cell.angle_alpha   90.00
_cell.angle_beta   90.00
_cell.angle_gamma   90.00
#
_symmetry.space_group_name_H-M   'P 1'
#
loop_
_entity.id
_entity.type
_entity.pdbx_description
1 polymer ?
#
loop_
_entity_poly.entity_id
_entity_poly.type
_entity_poly.pdbx_seq_one_letter_code
_entity_poly.pdbx_strand_id
1 'polypeptide(L)'
;VDATYLKVRRGGRIVSVAVIIAVGVNSDGRREVLGMEVGTSEAEPIWTEFLRRLTRRGLRGVNLVVSDAHEGLKAAVTKVLNATWQRCRVHFMRKVLAHAGKSGRRVVSAFIATAFAQETPEAASAQWRSVADQIRPKVPKLATIMDDAEEEVFAYMTFPKEHRESCTRRIQLSVSTAKSSDAPRSSASFRTTKPSSVSSAHCCSNRMMNGPFNAPGI
;
A
#
# COMPACT_ATOMS: atom_id res chain seq x y z
N VAL A 1 -1.10 1.73 -1.61
CA VAL A 1 -1.76 2.93 -1.09
C VAL A 1 -1.27 3.17 0.31
N ASP A 2 -0.97 4.41 0.65
CA ASP A 2 -0.43 4.79 1.96
C ASP A 2 -0.98 6.16 2.36
N ALA A 3 -1.07 6.42 3.66
CA ALA A 3 -1.39 7.73 4.21
C ALA A 3 -0.34 8.14 5.24
N THR A 4 -0.04 9.41 5.26
CA THR A 4 0.87 10.00 6.25
C THR A 4 0.30 11.30 6.79
N TYR A 5 0.52 11.57 8.07
CA TYR A 5 0.07 12.80 8.70
C TYR A 5 1.17 13.85 8.69
N LEU A 6 0.86 15.01 8.14
CA LEU A 6 1.72 16.17 8.13
C LEU A 6 1.16 17.26 9.06
N LYS A 7 2.04 17.89 9.82
CA LYS A 7 1.69 19.08 10.61
C LYS A 7 1.85 20.32 9.75
N VAL A 8 0.75 20.99 9.47
CA VAL A 8 0.71 22.20 8.66
C VAL A 8 0.18 23.37 9.48
N ARG A 9 0.66 24.59 9.21
CA ARG A 9 0.14 25.80 9.84
C ARG A 9 -1.03 26.33 9.01
N ARG A 10 -2.20 26.41 9.61
CA ARG A 10 -3.42 26.94 8.98
C ARG A 10 -4.11 27.92 9.93
N GLY A 11 -4.34 29.15 9.50
CA GLY A 11 -4.97 30.17 10.33
C GLY A 11 -4.26 30.43 11.67
N GLY A 12 -2.91 30.44 11.69
CA GLY A 12 -2.12 30.63 12.91
C GLY A 12 -2.00 29.40 13.81
N ARG A 13 -2.72 28.30 13.55
CA ARG A 13 -2.70 27.05 14.34
C ARG A 13 -1.99 25.93 13.59
N ILE A 14 -1.35 25.02 14.34
CA ILE A 14 -0.80 23.79 13.77
C ILE A 14 -1.90 22.75 13.75
N VAL A 15 -2.26 22.28 12.55
CA VAL A 15 -3.22 21.20 12.34
C VAL A 15 -2.53 20.00 11.69
N SER A 16 -3.02 18.80 12.02
CA SER A 16 -2.57 17.57 11.37
C SER A 16 -3.47 17.29 10.17
N VAL A 17 -2.88 17.06 9.01
CA VAL A 17 -3.60 16.69 7.79
C VAL A 17 -3.10 15.35 7.28
N ALA A 18 -4.00 14.51 6.80
CA ALA A 18 -3.67 13.25 6.17
C ALA A 18 -3.32 13.51 4.69
N VAL A 19 -2.16 13.04 4.27
CA VAL A 19 -1.76 13.02 2.86
C VAL A 19 -1.86 11.57 2.38
N ILE A 20 -2.79 11.31 1.50
CA ILE A 20 -3.07 10.01 0.90
C ILE A 20 -2.33 9.94 -0.43
N ILE A 21 -1.61 8.84 -0.68
CA ILE A 21 -0.88 8.62 -1.93
C ILE A 21 -1.18 7.23 -2.45
N ALA A 22 -1.55 7.14 -3.73
CA ALA A 22 -1.65 5.88 -4.45
C ALA A 22 -0.52 5.77 -5.48
N VAL A 23 0.21 4.67 -5.42
CA VAL A 23 1.22 4.30 -6.40
C VAL A 23 0.78 2.99 -7.05
N GLY A 24 0.73 2.95 -8.36
CA GLY A 24 0.48 1.74 -9.14
C GLY A 24 1.78 1.12 -9.64
N VAL A 25 1.71 -0.18 -9.91
CA VAL A 25 2.71 -0.92 -10.66
C VAL A 25 1.98 -1.51 -11.86
N ASN A 26 2.41 -1.17 -13.07
CA ASN A 26 1.82 -1.69 -14.30
C ASN A 26 2.38 -3.09 -14.64
N SER A 27 1.87 -3.70 -15.70
CA SER A 27 2.34 -5.00 -16.21
C SER A 27 3.84 -5.03 -16.54
N ASP A 28 4.43 -3.89 -16.91
CA ASP A 28 5.85 -3.78 -17.24
C ASP A 28 6.73 -3.58 -15.99
N GLY A 29 6.14 -3.61 -14.79
CA GLY A 29 6.84 -3.40 -13.52
C GLY A 29 7.18 -1.93 -13.21
N ARG A 30 6.75 -0.99 -14.04
CA ARG A 30 6.96 0.45 -13.80
C ARG A 30 6.03 0.95 -12.71
N ARG A 31 6.55 1.87 -11.92
CA ARG A 31 5.82 2.49 -10.82
C ARG A 31 5.44 3.92 -11.17
N GLU A 32 4.18 4.23 -10.93
CA GLU A 32 3.60 5.54 -11.22
C GLU A 32 2.76 6.02 -10.04
N VAL A 33 2.84 7.33 -9.74
CA VAL A 33 1.95 7.95 -8.77
C VAL A 33 0.61 8.16 -9.46
N LEU A 34 -0.39 7.36 -9.07
CA LEU A 34 -1.74 7.42 -9.61
C LEU A 34 -2.51 8.64 -9.13
N GLY A 35 -2.24 9.08 -7.91
CA GLY A 35 -2.85 10.25 -7.34
C GLY A 35 -2.41 10.51 -5.91
N MET A 36 -2.66 11.76 -5.50
CA MET A 36 -2.43 12.25 -4.15
C MET A 36 -3.64 13.09 -3.72
N GLU A 37 -3.97 13.00 -2.45
CA GLU A 37 -5.03 13.78 -1.84
C GLU A 37 -4.65 14.22 -0.43
N VAL A 38 -5.12 15.41 -0.05
CA VAL A 38 -4.95 15.94 1.30
C VAL A 38 -6.32 15.97 1.96
N GLY A 39 -6.48 15.21 3.03
CA GLY A 39 -7.73 15.08 3.78
C GLY A 39 -7.55 15.43 5.25
N THR A 40 -8.66 15.49 5.96
CA THR A 40 -8.69 15.74 7.41
C THR A 40 -8.60 14.45 8.23
N SER A 41 -8.91 13.31 7.60
CA SER A 41 -8.94 11.99 8.26
C SER A 41 -8.76 10.86 7.25
N GLU A 42 -8.62 9.64 7.75
CA GLU A 42 -8.56 8.39 6.98
C GLU A 42 -9.90 7.62 7.02
N ALA A 43 -11.03 8.32 7.14
CA ALA A 43 -12.34 7.67 7.18
C ALA A 43 -12.72 7.00 5.86
N GLU A 44 -13.53 5.93 5.90
CA GLU A 44 -13.99 5.19 4.72
C GLU A 44 -14.55 6.08 3.59
N PRO A 45 -15.38 7.12 3.86
CA PRO A 45 -15.88 7.98 2.80
C PRO A 45 -14.77 8.70 2.02
N ILE A 46 -13.68 9.11 2.69
CA ILE A 46 -12.54 9.78 2.05
C ILE A 46 -11.79 8.81 1.16
N TRP A 47 -11.53 7.59 1.64
CA TRP A 47 -10.93 6.53 0.84
C TRP A 47 -11.80 6.16 -0.36
N THR A 48 -13.10 6.01 -0.15
CA THR A 48 -14.06 5.69 -1.21
C THR A 48 -14.04 6.75 -2.30
N GLU A 49 -14.09 8.02 -1.95
CA GLU A 49 -14.08 9.11 -2.94
C GLU A 49 -12.73 9.24 -3.64
N PHE A 50 -11.63 9.06 -2.93
CA PHE A 50 -10.30 9.04 -3.52
C PHE A 50 -10.17 7.94 -4.58
N LEU A 51 -10.56 6.70 -4.25
CA LEU A 51 -10.51 5.59 -5.19
C LEU A 51 -11.47 5.78 -6.38
N ARG A 52 -12.68 6.31 -6.15
CA ARG A 52 -13.61 6.68 -7.23
C ARG A 52 -13.03 7.73 -8.17
N ARG A 53 -12.30 8.70 -7.66
CA ARG A 53 -11.61 9.69 -8.52
C ARG A 53 -10.54 9.02 -9.38
N LEU A 54 -9.79 8.09 -8.86
CA LEU A 54 -8.83 7.32 -9.66
C LEU A 54 -9.53 6.51 -10.76
N THR A 55 -10.65 5.85 -10.45
CA THR A 55 -11.41 5.09 -11.47
C THR A 55 -12.03 6.01 -12.51
N ARG A 56 -12.54 7.19 -12.16
CA ARG A 56 -13.02 8.19 -13.13
C ARG A 56 -11.90 8.71 -14.06
N ARG A 57 -10.67 8.77 -13.55
CA ARG A 57 -9.48 9.15 -14.34
C ARG A 57 -8.94 8.02 -15.23
N GLY A 58 -9.56 6.84 -15.21
CA GLY A 58 -9.19 5.73 -16.08
C GLY A 58 -8.48 4.56 -15.39
N LEU A 59 -8.33 4.55 -14.06
CA LEU A 59 -7.78 3.39 -13.35
C LEU A 59 -8.68 2.17 -13.56
N ARG A 60 -8.14 1.09 -14.13
CA ARG A 60 -8.83 -0.17 -14.43
C ARG A 60 -7.90 -1.35 -14.16
N GLY A 61 -8.49 -2.55 -14.01
CA GLY A 61 -7.73 -3.80 -13.90
C GLY A 61 -6.86 -3.91 -12.65
N VAL A 62 -7.27 -3.29 -11.56
CA VAL A 62 -6.55 -3.41 -10.28
C VAL A 62 -6.85 -4.78 -9.68
N ASN A 63 -5.85 -5.64 -9.60
CA ASN A 63 -5.97 -6.99 -9.05
C ASN A 63 -5.63 -7.04 -7.57
N LEU A 64 -4.65 -6.25 -7.12
CA LEU A 64 -4.16 -6.25 -5.75
C LEU A 64 -3.93 -4.83 -5.24
N VAL A 65 -4.40 -4.55 -4.03
CA VAL A 65 -4.12 -3.30 -3.32
C VAL A 65 -3.34 -3.60 -2.05
N VAL A 66 -2.15 -3.05 -1.93
CA VAL A 66 -1.31 -3.17 -0.73
C VAL A 66 -1.42 -1.90 0.11
N SER A 67 -1.76 -2.04 1.38
CA SER A 67 -1.83 -0.90 2.31
C SER A 67 -1.59 -1.33 3.76
N ASP A 68 -1.56 -0.36 4.68
CA ASP A 68 -1.68 -0.66 6.11
C ASP A 68 -3.09 -1.19 6.43
N ALA A 69 -3.21 -1.88 7.56
CA ALA A 69 -4.46 -2.47 8.02
C ALA A 69 -5.38 -1.38 8.58
N HIS A 70 -6.09 -0.70 7.69
CA HIS A 70 -7.09 0.30 8.00
C HIS A 70 -8.45 -0.15 7.44
N GLU A 71 -9.42 -0.40 8.34
CA GLU A 71 -10.72 -0.99 7.96
C GLU A 71 -11.47 -0.13 6.93
N GLY A 72 -11.44 1.20 7.07
CA GLY A 72 -12.09 2.10 6.11
C GLY A 72 -11.49 2.01 4.71
N LEU A 73 -10.17 1.81 4.59
CA LEU A 73 -9.53 1.60 3.29
C LEU A 73 -9.85 0.21 2.72
N LYS A 74 -9.83 -0.82 3.56
CA LYS A 74 -10.19 -2.19 3.15
C LYS A 74 -11.61 -2.25 2.59
N ALA A 75 -12.59 -1.64 3.29
CA ALA A 75 -13.97 -1.53 2.82
C ALA A 75 -14.06 -0.76 1.49
N ALA A 76 -13.35 0.36 1.35
CA ALA A 76 -13.34 1.17 0.14
C ALA A 76 -12.73 0.42 -1.05
N VAL A 77 -11.66 -0.36 -0.87
CA VAL A 77 -11.03 -1.20 -1.90
C VAL A 77 -12.02 -2.23 -2.44
N THR A 78 -12.69 -2.96 -1.57
CA THR A 78 -13.70 -3.94 -1.96
C THR A 78 -14.86 -3.27 -2.72
N LYS A 79 -15.37 -2.16 -2.21
CA LYS A 79 -16.53 -1.44 -2.75
C LYS A 79 -16.28 -0.79 -4.12
N VAL A 80 -15.08 -0.25 -4.35
CA VAL A 80 -14.79 0.58 -5.54
C VAL A 80 -13.97 -0.17 -6.58
N LEU A 81 -12.99 -0.96 -6.17
CA LEU A 81 -12.04 -1.61 -7.07
C LEU A 81 -12.36 -3.10 -7.27
N ASN A 82 -13.11 -3.70 -6.35
CA ASN A 82 -13.36 -5.15 -6.31
C ASN A 82 -12.04 -5.94 -6.43
N ALA A 83 -10.99 -5.46 -5.78
CA ALA A 83 -9.63 -6.00 -5.83
C ALA A 83 -9.29 -6.75 -4.54
N THR A 84 -8.38 -7.71 -4.64
CA THR A 84 -7.81 -8.37 -3.46
C THR A 84 -7.04 -7.34 -2.61
N TRP A 85 -7.29 -7.33 -1.31
CA TRP A 85 -6.54 -6.51 -0.39
C TRP A 85 -5.42 -7.30 0.27
N GLN A 86 -4.23 -6.70 0.35
CA GLN A 86 -3.02 -7.24 0.94
C GLN A 86 -2.53 -6.32 2.05
N ARG A 87 -2.31 -6.87 3.23
CA ARG A 87 -1.67 -6.13 4.31
C ARG A 87 -0.21 -5.86 4.02
N CYS A 88 0.22 -4.62 4.19
CA CYS A 88 1.61 -4.24 3.99
C CYS A 88 2.52 -4.94 4.99
N ARG A 89 3.45 -5.77 4.50
CA ARG A 89 4.40 -6.53 5.33
C ARG A 89 5.26 -5.62 6.21
N VAL A 90 5.63 -4.44 5.71
CA VAL A 90 6.49 -3.50 6.46
C VAL A 90 5.74 -2.94 7.67
N HIS A 91 4.47 -2.54 7.47
CA HIS A 91 3.63 -2.06 8.57
C HIS A 91 3.28 -3.18 9.54
N PHE A 92 2.98 -4.37 9.02
CA PHE A 92 2.78 -5.56 9.85
C PHE A 92 4.01 -5.84 10.73
N MET A 93 5.21 -5.95 10.14
CA MET A 93 6.45 -6.21 10.86
C MET A 93 6.73 -5.14 11.91
N ARG A 94 6.50 -3.86 11.58
CA ARG A 94 6.66 -2.75 12.53
C ARG A 94 5.72 -2.90 13.72
N LYS A 95 4.45 -3.26 13.48
CA LYS A 95 3.45 -3.51 14.52
C LYS A 95 3.85 -4.69 15.41
N VAL A 96 4.19 -5.81 14.82
CA VAL A 96 4.59 -7.04 15.53
C VAL A 96 5.84 -6.80 16.38
N LEU A 97 6.88 -6.20 15.82
CA LEU A 97 8.14 -5.94 16.52
C LEU A 97 8.01 -4.91 17.64
N ALA A 98 6.94 -4.10 17.66
CA ALA A 98 6.65 -3.24 18.80
C ALA A 98 6.28 -4.05 20.06
N HIS A 99 5.70 -5.25 19.90
CA HIS A 99 5.36 -6.16 20.99
C HIS A 99 6.52 -7.07 21.42
N ALA A 100 7.53 -7.24 20.57
CA ALA A 100 8.77 -7.93 20.94
C ALA A 100 9.70 -6.99 21.72
N GLY A 101 10.16 -7.38 22.90
CA GLY A 101 11.14 -6.61 23.66
C GLY A 101 12.41 -6.33 22.82
N LYS A 102 13.19 -5.31 23.18
CA LYS A 102 14.36 -4.87 22.40
C LYS A 102 15.30 -6.03 21.99
N SER A 103 15.57 -6.96 22.90
CA SER A 103 16.41 -8.14 22.67
C SER A 103 15.75 -9.18 21.75
N GLY A 104 14.41 -9.32 21.78
CA GLY A 104 13.67 -10.31 21.01
C GLY A 104 13.41 -9.93 19.56
N ARG A 105 13.50 -8.64 19.20
CA ARG A 105 13.12 -8.14 17.86
C ARG A 105 13.85 -8.83 16.71
N ARG A 106 15.16 -9.07 16.86
CA ARG A 106 15.98 -9.72 15.83
C ARG A 106 15.53 -11.17 15.61
N VAL A 107 15.28 -11.90 16.69
CA VAL A 107 14.85 -13.31 16.64
C VAL A 107 13.46 -13.41 16.03
N VAL A 108 12.50 -12.62 16.52
CA VAL A 108 11.13 -12.57 15.97
C VAL A 108 11.13 -12.20 14.50
N SER A 109 11.93 -11.19 14.11
CA SER A 109 12.04 -10.79 12.71
C SER A 109 12.59 -11.90 11.82
N ALA A 110 13.62 -12.62 12.28
CA ALA A 110 14.20 -13.75 11.55
C ALA A 110 13.19 -14.91 11.42
N PHE A 111 12.46 -15.24 12.47
CA PHE A 111 11.44 -16.29 12.44
C PHE A 111 10.32 -15.94 11.44
N ILE A 112 9.76 -14.75 11.51
CA ILE A 112 8.71 -14.34 10.56
C ILE A 112 9.23 -14.30 9.12
N ALA A 113 10.49 -13.92 8.91
CA ALA A 113 11.10 -13.92 7.59
C ALA A 113 11.16 -15.31 6.95
N THR A 114 11.29 -16.40 7.75
CA THR A 114 11.28 -17.77 7.22
C THR A 114 9.93 -18.14 6.58
N ALA A 115 8.81 -17.64 7.10
CA ALA A 115 7.50 -17.87 6.51
C ALA A 115 7.35 -17.12 5.18
N PHE A 116 7.88 -15.90 5.09
CA PHE A 116 7.87 -15.13 3.85
C PHE A 116 8.82 -15.66 2.75
N ALA A 117 9.77 -16.51 3.13
CA ALA A 117 10.71 -17.13 2.21
C ALA A 117 10.14 -18.40 1.54
N GLN A 118 8.97 -18.88 1.97
CA GLN A 118 8.35 -20.05 1.39
C GLN A 118 7.81 -19.78 -0.02
N GLU A 119 7.87 -20.77 -0.89
CA GLU A 119 7.46 -20.64 -2.28
C GLU A 119 5.96 -20.89 -2.51
N THR A 120 5.35 -21.74 -1.69
CA THR A 120 3.94 -22.11 -1.82
C THR A 120 3.10 -21.52 -0.69
N PRO A 121 1.81 -21.23 -0.95
CA PRO A 121 0.91 -20.71 0.09
C PRO A 121 0.80 -21.66 1.28
N GLU A 122 0.74 -22.97 1.02
CA GLU A 122 0.58 -24.00 2.06
C GLU A 122 1.82 -24.07 2.96
N ALA A 123 3.01 -24.03 2.36
CA ALA A 123 4.28 -24.03 3.12
C ALA A 123 4.43 -22.73 3.92
N ALA A 124 4.02 -21.60 3.35
CA ALA A 124 4.05 -20.31 4.05
C ALA A 124 3.12 -20.29 5.25
N SER A 125 1.88 -20.77 5.11
CA SER A 125 0.90 -20.89 6.18
C SER A 125 1.38 -21.86 7.27
N ALA A 126 1.90 -23.04 6.89
CA ALA A 126 2.43 -24.01 7.84
C ALA A 126 3.61 -23.44 8.65
N GLN A 127 4.55 -22.77 7.97
CA GLN A 127 5.69 -22.12 8.63
C GLN A 127 5.24 -20.94 9.51
N TRP A 128 4.25 -20.16 9.09
CA TRP A 128 3.69 -19.06 9.85
C TRP A 128 3.10 -19.53 11.18
N ARG A 129 2.27 -20.57 11.15
CA ARG A 129 1.66 -21.17 12.35
C ARG A 129 2.71 -21.77 13.27
N SER A 130 3.70 -22.48 12.71
CA SER A 130 4.83 -23.01 13.49
C SER A 130 5.58 -21.90 14.22
N VAL A 131 5.83 -20.78 13.56
CA VAL A 131 6.48 -19.60 14.17
C VAL A 131 5.60 -18.98 15.26
N ALA A 132 4.29 -18.84 15.01
CA ALA A 132 3.35 -18.31 15.99
C ALA A 132 3.33 -19.18 17.26
N ASP A 133 3.32 -20.52 17.11
CA ASP A 133 3.32 -21.45 18.23
C ASP A 133 4.63 -21.42 19.03
N GLN A 134 5.77 -21.25 18.38
CA GLN A 134 7.07 -21.09 19.05
C GLN A 134 7.17 -19.79 19.86
N ILE A 135 6.50 -18.73 19.40
CA ILE A 135 6.49 -17.42 20.04
C ILE A 135 5.44 -17.35 21.16
N ARG A 136 4.35 -18.09 21.04
CA ARG A 136 3.18 -18.06 21.94
C ARG A 136 3.53 -18.17 23.42
N PRO A 137 4.42 -19.09 23.87
CA PRO A 137 4.76 -19.20 25.30
C PRO A 137 5.47 -17.95 25.86
N LYS A 138 6.20 -17.21 25.03
CA LYS A 138 7.00 -16.04 25.44
C LYS A 138 6.26 -14.71 25.26
N VAL A 139 5.52 -14.58 24.16
CA VAL A 139 4.81 -13.35 23.79
C VAL A 139 3.45 -13.70 23.17
N PRO A 140 2.46 -14.14 23.98
CA PRO A 140 1.17 -14.64 23.47
C PRO A 140 0.43 -13.61 22.64
N LYS A 141 0.49 -12.34 23.01
CA LYS A 141 -0.14 -11.24 22.27
C LYS A 141 0.40 -11.10 20.84
N LEU A 142 1.69 -11.37 20.65
CA LEU A 142 2.29 -11.34 19.31
C LEU A 142 1.80 -12.52 18.48
N ALA A 143 1.70 -13.70 19.06
CA ALA A 143 1.16 -14.88 18.38
C ALA A 143 -0.29 -14.64 17.92
N THR A 144 -1.15 -14.08 18.76
CA THR A 144 -2.52 -13.71 18.36
C THR A 144 -2.54 -12.73 17.19
N ILE A 145 -1.68 -11.70 17.19
CA ILE A 145 -1.58 -10.76 16.06
C ILE A 145 -1.12 -11.46 14.77
N MET A 146 -0.30 -12.51 14.88
CA MET A 146 0.11 -13.31 13.73
C MET A 146 -1.06 -14.17 13.23
N ASP A 147 -1.77 -14.85 14.11
CA ASP A 147 -2.91 -15.70 13.75
C ASP A 147 -3.97 -14.88 13.00
N ASP A 148 -4.32 -13.69 13.52
CA ASP A 148 -5.32 -12.80 12.90
C ASP A 148 -4.90 -12.22 11.55
N ALA A 149 -3.60 -12.20 11.26
CA ALA A 149 -3.08 -11.54 10.06
C ALA A 149 -2.67 -12.51 8.94
N GLU A 150 -2.73 -13.82 9.14
CA GLU A 150 -2.21 -14.84 8.22
C GLU A 150 -2.72 -14.63 6.78
N GLU A 151 -4.04 -14.62 6.61
CA GLU A 151 -4.66 -14.50 5.29
C GLU A 151 -4.34 -13.15 4.62
N GLU A 152 -4.36 -12.08 5.41
CA GLU A 152 -4.12 -10.73 4.93
C GLU A 152 -2.68 -10.50 4.46
N VAL A 153 -1.70 -11.17 5.10
CA VAL A 153 -0.26 -11.01 4.79
C VAL A 153 0.16 -11.88 3.62
N PHE A 154 -0.55 -12.98 3.35
CA PHE A 154 -0.26 -13.92 2.27
C PHE A 154 -1.20 -13.80 1.07
N ALA A 155 -2.12 -12.85 1.03
CA ALA A 155 -3.04 -12.64 -0.08
C ALA A 155 -2.32 -12.53 -1.45
N TYR A 156 -1.09 -11.99 -1.51
CA TYR A 156 -0.28 -11.92 -2.73
C TYR A 156 0.13 -13.30 -3.28
N MET A 157 0.12 -14.35 -2.47
CA MET A 157 0.53 -15.70 -2.90
C MET A 157 -0.49 -16.37 -3.83
N THR A 158 -1.70 -15.85 -3.93
CA THR A 158 -2.70 -16.28 -4.92
C THR A 158 -2.35 -15.86 -6.35
N PHE A 159 -1.38 -14.95 -6.50
CA PHE A 159 -0.93 -14.45 -7.81
C PHE A 159 0.25 -15.27 -8.36
N PRO A 160 0.46 -15.28 -9.69
CA PRO A 160 1.61 -15.92 -10.33
C PRO A 160 2.95 -15.46 -9.75
N LYS A 161 3.95 -16.36 -9.72
CA LYS A 161 5.26 -16.11 -9.08
C LYS A 161 5.94 -14.86 -9.64
N GLU A 162 5.84 -14.61 -10.95
CA GLU A 162 6.46 -13.48 -11.65
C GLU A 162 5.99 -12.12 -11.11
N HIS A 163 4.77 -12.06 -10.59
CA HIS A 163 4.18 -10.83 -10.06
C HIS A 163 4.39 -10.65 -8.54
N ARG A 164 4.73 -11.71 -7.82
CA ARG A 164 4.85 -11.68 -6.35
C ARG A 164 5.94 -10.74 -5.86
N GLU A 165 7.08 -10.66 -6.54
CA GLU A 165 8.17 -9.75 -6.17
C GLU A 165 7.75 -8.29 -6.23
N SER A 166 7.00 -7.92 -7.26
CA SER A 166 6.47 -6.55 -7.42
C SER A 166 5.48 -6.18 -6.31
N CYS A 167 4.67 -7.15 -5.85
CA CYS A 167 3.69 -6.96 -4.78
C CYS A 167 4.35 -6.78 -3.40
N THR A 168 5.53 -7.34 -3.18
CA THR A 168 6.19 -7.38 -1.87
C THR A 168 7.28 -6.33 -1.71
N ARG A 169 7.79 -5.78 -2.80
CA ARG A 169 8.87 -4.79 -2.80
C ARG A 169 8.38 -3.46 -2.17
N ARG A 170 9.10 -3.01 -1.13
CA ARG A 170 8.82 -1.75 -0.45
C ARG A 170 8.82 -0.56 -1.41
N ILE A 171 7.75 0.24 -1.40
CA ILE A 171 7.74 1.56 -2.01
C ILE A 171 8.42 2.52 -1.02
N GLN A 172 9.67 2.89 -1.28
CA GLN A 172 10.29 3.98 -0.56
C GLN A 172 9.90 5.30 -1.23
N LEU A 173 8.92 5.99 -0.66
CA LEU A 173 8.74 7.41 -0.90
C LEU A 173 9.77 8.13 -0.02
N SER A 174 10.93 8.42 -0.56
CA SER A 174 11.88 9.33 0.08
C SER A 174 11.34 10.75 -0.09
N VAL A 175 10.62 11.22 0.91
CA VAL A 175 10.39 12.66 1.05
C VAL A 175 11.73 13.22 1.54
N SER A 176 12.54 13.75 0.63
CA SER A 176 13.68 14.58 1.01
C SER A 176 13.09 15.86 1.57
N THR A 177 13.00 15.94 2.90
CA THR A 177 12.86 17.22 3.58
C THR A 177 14.18 17.96 3.36
N ALA A 178 14.27 18.72 2.28
CA ALA A 178 15.28 19.75 2.16
C ALA A 178 15.07 20.69 3.35
N LYS A 179 15.96 20.68 4.32
CA LYS A 179 16.09 21.75 5.30
C LYS A 179 16.48 22.97 4.50
N SER A 180 15.53 23.81 4.18
CA SER A 180 15.78 25.16 3.69
C SER A 180 16.28 25.99 4.89
N SER A 181 17.57 25.92 5.15
CA SER A 181 18.28 27.01 5.77
C SER A 181 18.56 28.00 4.65
N ASP A 182 18.17 29.26 4.89
CA ASP A 182 18.37 30.42 4.05
C ASP A 182 17.34 30.63 2.92
N ALA A 183 16.24 31.31 3.28
CA ALA A 183 15.44 32.06 2.35
C ALA A 183 15.67 33.57 2.55
N PRO A 184 16.25 34.30 1.57
CA PRO A 184 16.23 35.75 1.62
C PRO A 184 14.78 36.25 1.42
N ARG A 185 14.34 37.18 2.24
CA ARG A 185 13.08 37.91 2.05
C ARG A 185 13.15 38.68 0.75
N SER A 186 12.44 38.20 -0.27
CA SER A 186 12.16 38.93 -1.50
C SER A 186 10.66 38.92 -1.75
N SER A 187 10.07 40.08 -1.71
CA SER A 187 8.70 40.34 -2.12
C SER A 187 8.59 40.19 -3.64
N ALA A 188 7.99 39.08 -4.09
CA ALA A 188 7.65 38.87 -5.48
C ALA A 188 6.13 38.74 -5.62
N SER A 189 5.55 39.71 -6.29
CA SER A 189 4.15 39.75 -6.72
C SER A 189 3.85 38.59 -7.66
N PHE A 190 2.88 37.78 -7.31
CA PHE A 190 2.36 36.70 -8.16
C PHE A 190 1.55 37.28 -9.30
N ARG A 191 2.10 37.31 -10.51
CA ARG A 191 1.33 37.55 -11.75
C ARG A 191 0.70 36.20 -12.16
N THR A 192 -0.62 36.16 -12.16
CA THR A 192 -1.40 35.07 -12.76
C THR A 192 -1.27 35.12 -14.28
N THR A 193 -0.53 34.18 -14.85
CA THR A 193 -0.60 33.86 -16.28
C THR A 193 -1.53 32.69 -16.50
N LYS A 194 -2.52 32.87 -17.38
CA LYS A 194 -3.43 31.82 -17.86
C LYS A 194 -2.65 30.65 -18.46
N PRO A 195 -3.05 29.38 -18.22
CA PRO A 195 -2.44 28.25 -18.92
C PRO A 195 -2.96 28.22 -20.36
N SER A 196 -2.04 28.28 -21.29
CA SER A 196 -2.25 27.93 -22.70
C SER A 196 -2.43 26.41 -22.83
N SER A 197 -3.35 26.04 -23.70
CA SER A 197 -3.73 24.70 -24.15
C SER A 197 -2.56 23.72 -24.23
N VAL A 198 -2.62 22.64 -23.42
CA VAL A 198 -1.76 21.46 -23.60
C VAL A 198 -2.53 20.45 -24.43
N SER A 199 -1.93 20.17 -25.56
CA SER A 199 -2.26 19.18 -26.58
C SER A 199 -2.53 17.79 -25.97
N SER A 200 -3.56 17.14 -26.51
CA SER A 200 -3.93 15.74 -26.25
C SER A 200 -2.77 14.79 -26.42
N ALA A 201 -2.25 14.24 -25.34
CA ALA A 201 -1.39 13.08 -25.41
C ALA A 201 -2.28 11.83 -25.52
N HIS A 202 -2.12 11.12 -26.63
CA HIS A 202 -2.72 9.84 -26.94
C HIS A 202 -2.47 8.83 -25.82
N CYS A 203 -3.56 8.41 -25.18
CA CYS A 203 -3.57 7.25 -24.32
C CYS A 203 -3.50 6.01 -25.22
N CYS A 204 -2.37 5.32 -25.20
CA CYS A 204 -2.17 4.07 -25.93
C CYS A 204 -3.21 3.03 -25.54
N SER A 205 -3.99 2.64 -26.54
CA SER A 205 -4.96 1.55 -26.50
C SER A 205 -4.31 0.26 -26.02
N ASN A 206 -4.78 -0.25 -24.91
CA ASN A 206 -4.41 -1.56 -24.41
C ASN A 206 -5.09 -2.63 -25.28
N ARG A 207 -4.31 -3.32 -26.09
CA ARG A 207 -4.75 -4.42 -26.95
C ARG A 207 -5.06 -5.61 -26.06
N MET A 208 -6.34 -5.89 -25.89
CA MET A 208 -6.83 -7.12 -25.27
C MET A 208 -6.39 -8.31 -26.13
N MET A 209 -5.59 -9.19 -25.56
CA MET A 209 -5.40 -10.54 -26.07
C MET A 209 -6.55 -11.41 -25.55
N ASN A 210 -7.60 -11.52 -26.34
CA ASN A 210 -8.59 -12.57 -26.20
C ASN A 210 -8.01 -13.86 -26.78
N GLY A 211 -7.54 -14.75 -25.90
CA GLY A 211 -7.32 -16.15 -26.24
C GLY A 211 -8.58 -16.95 -25.94
N PRO A 212 -9.03 -17.84 -26.82
CA PRO A 212 -10.24 -18.62 -26.58
C PRO A 212 -9.99 -19.71 -25.53
N PHE A 213 -10.79 -19.70 -24.48
CA PHE A 213 -10.90 -20.82 -23.53
C PHE A 213 -11.66 -21.95 -24.27
N ASN A 214 -10.92 -22.98 -24.68
CA ASN A 214 -11.50 -24.25 -25.09
C ASN A 214 -11.84 -25.04 -23.82
N ALA A 215 -13.12 -25.23 -23.56
CA ALA A 215 -13.60 -26.21 -22.61
C ALA A 215 -13.60 -27.59 -23.27
N PRO A 216 -13.10 -28.64 -22.65
CA PRO A 216 -13.38 -30.02 -23.08
C PRO A 216 -14.75 -30.41 -22.54
N GLY A 217 -15.64 -30.78 -23.45
CA GLY A 217 -16.91 -31.41 -23.14
C GLY A 217 -16.74 -32.90 -22.78
N ILE A 218 -17.79 -33.42 -22.18
CA ILE A 218 -18.25 -34.76 -21.82
C ILE A 218 -17.84 -35.13 -20.40
#